data_b65105be790c7f82031cc0b01e541614
#
_entry.id   b65105be790c7f82031cc0b01e541614
#
_cell.length_a   1.000
_cell.length_b   1.000
_cell.length_c   1.000
_cell.angle_alpha   90.00
_cell.angle_beta   90.00
_cell.angle_gamma   90.00
#
_symmetry.space_group_name_H-M   'P 1'
#
loop_
_entity.id
_entity.type
_entity.pdbx_description
1 polymer ?
#
loop_
_entity_poly.entity_id
_entity_poly.type
_entity_poly.pdbx_seq_one_letter_code
_entity_poly.pdbx_strand_id
1 'polypeptide(L)'
;MNLPEPFVSRTQELLKEELPAFLDALDYPSPVSVRVNDKMEYLPSDDTVKWCDAGYYLAERPVFTLDPLLHAGVYYVQEASSMFLQQALNQFVVPQSVVLDLCAAPGGKSTLISQYLKADGMLVSNEIIRNRAYILAENLIKWGNDTVVVSNNEPKDFQRLPSFFDAVVVDAPCSGEGMFRKD
;
A
#
# COMPACT_ATOMS: atom_id res chain seq x y z
N MET A 1 -17.12 -12.40 16.16
CA MET A 1 -17.54 -11.24 15.33
C MET A 1 -18.90 -11.53 14.70
N ASN A 2 -19.81 -10.54 14.58
CA ASN A 2 -21.12 -10.73 13.93
C ASN A 2 -21.01 -10.31 12.45
N LEU A 3 -20.74 -11.26 11.56
CA LEU A 3 -20.54 -11.00 10.14
C LEU A 3 -21.87 -11.07 9.38
N PRO A 4 -22.06 -10.25 8.32
CA PRO A 4 -23.25 -10.33 7.48
C PRO A 4 -23.37 -11.70 6.79
N GLU A 5 -24.59 -12.27 6.82
CA GLU A 5 -24.85 -13.59 6.22
C GLU A 5 -24.45 -13.70 4.74
N PRO A 6 -24.70 -12.69 3.88
CA PRO A 6 -24.26 -12.74 2.47
C PRO A 6 -22.72 -12.79 2.31
N PHE A 7 -21.98 -12.18 3.25
CA PHE A 7 -20.52 -12.26 3.26
C PHE A 7 -20.05 -13.68 3.60
N VAL A 8 -20.62 -14.27 4.66
CA VAL A 8 -20.27 -15.64 5.10
C VAL A 8 -20.57 -16.65 4.00
N SER A 9 -21.77 -16.58 3.38
CA SER A 9 -22.19 -17.50 2.32
C SER A 9 -21.26 -17.44 1.10
N ARG A 10 -20.91 -16.24 0.63
CA ARG A 10 -19.99 -16.06 -0.50
C ARG A 10 -18.58 -16.54 -0.14
N THR A 11 -18.11 -16.23 1.07
CA THR A 11 -16.80 -16.66 1.54
C THR A 11 -16.71 -18.18 1.67
N GLN A 12 -17.80 -18.82 2.05
CA GLN A 12 -17.90 -20.29 2.12
C GLN A 12 -17.75 -20.94 0.74
N GLU A 13 -18.36 -20.36 -0.29
CA GLU A 13 -18.21 -20.85 -1.66
C GLU A 13 -16.74 -20.77 -2.15
N LEU A 14 -16.04 -19.71 -1.76
CA LEU A 14 -14.64 -19.47 -2.15
C LEU A 14 -13.66 -20.34 -1.36
N LEU A 15 -13.76 -20.36 -0.05
CA LEU A 15 -12.78 -20.97 0.85
C LEU A 15 -13.09 -22.43 1.22
N LYS A 16 -14.34 -22.88 1.07
CA LYS A 16 -14.76 -24.26 1.36
C LYS A 16 -14.27 -24.74 2.74
N GLU A 17 -13.32 -25.66 2.75
CA GLU A 17 -12.75 -26.25 3.96
C GLU A 17 -11.90 -25.27 4.79
N GLU A 18 -11.40 -24.21 4.18
CA GLU A 18 -10.59 -23.18 4.86
C GLU A 18 -11.46 -22.12 5.59
N LEU A 19 -12.78 -22.10 5.36
CA LEU A 19 -13.68 -21.11 5.97
C LEU A 19 -13.57 -21.05 7.50
N PRO A 20 -13.57 -22.16 8.26
CA PRO A 20 -13.47 -22.11 9.73
C PRO A 20 -12.20 -21.41 10.19
N ALA A 21 -11.04 -21.72 9.60
CA ALA A 21 -9.77 -21.09 9.94
C ALA A 21 -9.74 -19.60 9.57
N PHE A 22 -10.39 -19.23 8.47
CA PHE A 22 -10.54 -17.84 8.08
C PHE A 22 -11.40 -17.03 9.07
N LEU A 23 -12.56 -17.58 9.48
CA LEU A 23 -13.44 -16.93 10.44
C LEU A 23 -12.78 -16.79 11.82
N ASP A 24 -12.06 -17.82 12.26
CA ASP A 24 -11.28 -17.79 13.49
C ASP A 24 -10.20 -16.69 13.44
N ALA A 25 -9.50 -16.57 12.32
CA ALA A 25 -8.48 -15.54 12.11
C ALA A 25 -9.05 -14.10 12.18
N LEU A 26 -10.33 -13.89 11.86
CA LEU A 26 -10.96 -12.58 11.97
C LEU A 26 -11.19 -12.13 13.42
N ASP A 27 -11.25 -13.06 14.37
CA ASP A 27 -11.44 -12.76 15.80
C ASP A 27 -10.11 -12.39 16.50
N TYR A 28 -8.95 -12.64 15.87
CA TYR A 28 -7.67 -12.20 16.39
C TYR A 28 -7.36 -10.74 16.00
N PRO A 29 -6.56 -10.00 16.80
CA PRO A 29 -6.07 -8.67 16.43
C PRO A 29 -5.33 -8.69 15.09
N SER A 30 -5.52 -7.66 14.29
CA SER A 30 -4.76 -7.50 13.03
C SER A 30 -3.27 -7.36 13.32
N PRO A 31 -2.40 -8.11 12.63
CA PRO A 31 -0.96 -7.90 12.73
C PRO A 31 -0.60 -6.45 12.43
N VAL A 32 0.35 -5.92 13.17
CA VAL A 32 0.92 -4.60 12.91
C VAL A 32 2.14 -4.77 12.04
N SER A 33 2.23 -4.02 10.95
CA SER A 33 3.38 -4.07 10.06
C SER A 33 3.78 -2.69 9.57
N VAL A 34 5.07 -2.58 9.25
CA VAL A 34 5.70 -1.38 8.69
C VAL A 34 6.56 -1.76 7.50
N ARG A 35 6.73 -0.83 6.58
CA ARG A 35 7.69 -0.96 5.49
C ARG A 35 8.77 0.10 5.65
N VAL A 36 10.01 -0.34 5.72
CA VAL A 36 11.19 0.50 5.92
C VAL A 36 11.59 1.17 4.60
N ASN A 37 12.03 2.42 4.69
CA ASN A 37 12.62 3.14 3.59
C ASN A 37 14.05 2.60 3.34
N ASP A 38 14.33 2.11 2.15
CA ASP A 38 15.62 1.50 1.78
C ASP A 38 16.82 2.47 1.80
N LYS A 39 16.55 3.77 1.91
CA LYS A 39 17.57 4.81 2.11
C LYS A 39 18.04 4.92 3.55
N MET A 40 17.38 4.21 4.49
CA MET A 40 17.61 4.32 5.92
C MET A 40 18.10 2.99 6.50
N GLU A 41 19.13 3.05 7.33
CA GLU A 41 19.58 1.89 8.12
C GLU A 41 18.69 1.75 9.37
N TYR A 42 17.63 0.97 9.25
CA TYR A 42 16.68 0.74 10.34
C TYR A 42 16.14 -0.68 10.31
N LEU A 43 16.21 -1.37 11.43
CA LEU A 43 15.68 -2.72 11.61
C LEU A 43 14.66 -2.72 12.75
N PRO A 44 13.35 -2.65 12.46
CA PRO A 44 12.32 -2.58 13.49
C PRO A 44 12.07 -3.89 14.23
N SER A 45 12.39 -5.03 13.61
CA SER A 45 12.10 -6.36 14.12
C SER A 45 12.85 -7.43 13.30
N ASP A 46 12.96 -8.65 13.84
CA ASP A 46 13.47 -9.82 13.10
C ASP A 46 12.35 -10.56 12.34
N ASP A 47 11.08 -10.20 12.56
CA ASP A 47 9.91 -10.81 11.90
C ASP A 47 9.59 -10.11 10.60
N THR A 48 9.95 -10.73 9.48
CA THR A 48 9.86 -10.14 8.14
C THR A 48 8.59 -10.53 7.40
N VAL A 49 8.09 -9.62 6.55
CA VAL A 49 7.01 -9.90 5.61
C VAL A 49 7.60 -10.66 4.40
N LYS A 50 7.27 -11.94 4.25
CA LYS A 50 7.88 -12.86 3.28
C LYS A 50 7.82 -12.41 1.80
N TRP A 51 6.89 -11.55 1.46
CA TRP A 51 6.65 -11.04 0.10
C TRP A 51 7.06 -9.60 -0.11
N CYS A 52 7.73 -8.99 0.88
CA CYS A 52 8.23 -7.62 0.77
C CYS A 52 9.56 -7.49 1.51
N ASP A 53 10.64 -7.24 0.78
CA ASP A 53 12.01 -7.24 1.32
C ASP A 53 12.23 -6.20 2.43
N ALA A 54 11.49 -5.09 2.38
CA ALA A 54 11.54 -4.03 3.38
C ALA A 54 10.37 -4.07 4.38
N GLY A 55 9.57 -5.14 4.38
CA GLY A 55 8.39 -5.32 5.23
C GLY A 55 8.69 -6.05 6.52
N TYR A 56 8.18 -5.54 7.64
CA TYR A 56 8.38 -6.11 8.97
C TYR A 56 7.10 -6.13 9.77
N TYR A 57 6.87 -7.21 10.54
CA TYR A 57 5.83 -7.27 11.57
C TYR A 57 6.37 -6.70 12.87
N LEU A 58 5.50 -6.04 13.64
CA LEU A 58 5.81 -5.54 14.97
C LEU A 58 5.08 -6.38 16.01
N ALA A 59 5.75 -6.72 17.12
CA ALA A 59 5.15 -7.48 18.21
C ALA A 59 3.98 -6.73 18.88
N GLU A 60 4.09 -5.39 18.95
CA GLU A 60 3.08 -4.52 19.54
C GLU A 60 2.84 -3.29 18.64
N ARG A 61 1.64 -2.71 18.76
CA ARG A 61 1.30 -1.47 18.05
C ARG A 61 1.76 -0.25 18.85
N PRO A 62 2.81 0.46 18.40
CA PRO A 62 3.23 1.69 19.08
C PRO A 62 2.25 2.84 18.78
N VAL A 63 2.39 3.94 19.53
CA VAL A 63 1.72 5.20 19.20
C VAL A 63 2.50 5.88 18.07
N PHE A 64 2.26 5.46 16.85
CA PHE A 64 3.00 5.89 15.66
C PHE A 64 3.11 7.41 15.49
N THR A 65 2.06 8.16 15.88
CA THR A 65 2.05 9.63 15.77
C THR A 65 3.05 10.33 16.68
N LEU A 66 3.57 9.64 17.70
CA LEU A 66 4.60 10.14 18.60
C LEU A 66 6.01 9.69 18.20
N ASP A 67 6.13 8.82 17.20
CA ASP A 67 7.41 8.30 16.76
C ASP A 67 8.09 9.28 15.77
N PRO A 68 9.23 9.87 16.14
CA PRO A 68 9.97 10.77 15.26
C PRO A 68 10.44 10.08 13.97
N LEU A 69 10.68 8.77 13.98
CA LEU A 69 11.11 8.01 12.81
C LEU A 69 10.02 7.94 11.73
N LEU A 70 8.73 7.85 12.13
CA LEU A 70 7.62 7.96 11.20
C LEU A 70 7.62 9.33 10.48
N HIS A 71 7.82 10.39 11.25
CA HIS A 71 7.82 11.77 10.72
C HIS A 71 9.04 12.07 9.85
N ALA A 72 10.16 11.39 10.13
CA ALA A 72 11.38 11.47 9.31
C ALA A 72 11.35 10.58 8.05
N GLY A 73 10.25 9.83 7.80
CA GLY A 73 10.13 8.96 6.63
C GLY A 73 11.02 7.72 6.67
N VAL A 74 11.45 7.28 7.86
CA VAL A 74 12.27 6.08 8.02
C VAL A 74 11.45 4.82 7.71
N TYR A 75 10.17 4.83 8.01
CA TYR A 75 9.23 3.75 7.66
C TYR A 75 7.84 4.29 7.35
N TYR A 76 7.03 3.48 6.68
CA TYR A 76 5.61 3.69 6.44
C TYR A 76 4.80 2.61 7.16
N VAL A 77 3.75 3.00 7.90
CA VAL A 77 2.81 2.04 8.52
C VAL A 77 1.93 1.48 7.41
N GLN A 78 2.13 0.24 7.06
CA GLN A 78 1.45 -0.40 5.94
C GLN A 78 1.04 -1.82 6.31
N GLU A 79 -0.17 -2.21 5.93
CA GLU A 79 -0.63 -3.59 6.05
C GLU A 79 0.23 -4.53 5.19
N ALA A 80 0.64 -5.67 5.75
CA ALA A 80 1.47 -6.63 5.04
C ALA A 80 0.82 -7.13 3.74
N SER A 81 -0.51 -7.32 3.72
CA SER A 81 -1.25 -7.68 2.50
C SER A 81 -1.08 -6.66 1.37
N SER A 82 -1.08 -5.36 1.70
CA SER A 82 -0.86 -4.29 0.70
C SER A 82 0.57 -4.28 0.15
N MET A 83 1.54 -4.81 0.90
CA MET A 83 2.92 -4.93 0.45
C MET A 83 3.11 -6.03 -0.61
N PHE A 84 2.11 -6.92 -0.79
CA PHE A 84 2.14 -7.97 -1.83
C PHE A 84 2.26 -7.39 -3.25
N LEU A 85 1.92 -6.12 -3.42
CA LEU A 85 2.17 -5.38 -4.66
C LEU A 85 3.62 -5.49 -5.13
N GLN A 86 4.60 -5.64 -4.22
CA GLN A 86 6.01 -5.83 -4.60
C GLN A 86 6.20 -7.06 -5.51
N GLN A 87 5.46 -8.15 -5.27
CA GLN A 87 5.55 -9.34 -6.11
C GLN A 87 5.06 -9.08 -7.54
N ALA A 88 3.98 -8.29 -7.69
CA ALA A 88 3.51 -7.89 -9.01
C ALA A 88 4.51 -6.96 -9.73
N LEU A 89 5.10 -6.01 -8.99
CA LEU A 89 6.15 -5.15 -9.56
C LEU A 89 7.35 -5.97 -10.02
N ASN A 90 7.85 -6.89 -9.20
CA ASN A 90 8.98 -7.76 -9.55
C ASN A 90 8.73 -8.62 -10.80
N GLN A 91 7.48 -9.01 -11.04
CA GLN A 91 7.11 -9.88 -12.15
C GLN A 91 6.82 -9.11 -13.45
N PHE A 92 6.21 -7.92 -13.35
CA PHE A 92 5.60 -7.26 -14.51
C PHE A 92 6.15 -5.88 -14.83
N VAL A 93 6.95 -5.27 -13.94
CA VAL A 93 7.42 -3.90 -14.08
C VAL A 93 8.94 -3.87 -14.11
N VAL A 94 9.50 -3.19 -15.09
CA VAL A 94 10.95 -2.93 -15.13
C VAL A 94 11.26 -1.72 -14.23
N PRO A 95 12.34 -1.74 -13.43
CA PRO A 95 12.65 -0.64 -12.50
C PRO A 95 12.82 0.75 -13.14
N GLN A 96 13.04 0.83 -14.45
CA GLN A 96 13.15 2.08 -15.21
C GLN A 96 11.83 2.55 -15.83
N SER A 97 10.71 1.89 -15.50
CA SER A 97 9.39 2.18 -16.05
C SER A 97 8.84 3.52 -15.61
N VAL A 98 7.94 4.06 -16.43
CA VAL A 98 7.03 5.16 -16.06
C VAL A 98 5.72 4.54 -15.56
N VAL A 99 5.44 4.68 -14.28
CA VAL A 99 4.29 4.05 -13.62
C VAL A 99 3.27 5.10 -13.20
N LEU A 100 1.99 4.81 -13.44
CA LEU A 100 0.87 5.58 -12.89
C LEU A 100 0.24 4.82 -11.72
N ASP A 101 0.19 5.43 -10.53
CA ASP A 101 -0.68 5.02 -9.42
C ASP A 101 -1.94 5.90 -9.46
N LEU A 102 -3.05 5.33 -9.97
CA LEU A 102 -4.22 6.12 -10.36
C LEU A 102 -5.09 6.58 -9.18
N CYS A 103 -5.09 5.82 -8.07
CA CYS A 103 -5.87 6.08 -6.85
C CYS A 103 -4.95 6.02 -5.62
N ALA A 104 -3.99 6.93 -5.55
CA ALA A 104 -2.76 6.76 -4.80
C ALA A 104 -2.85 7.03 -3.29
N ALA A 105 -3.78 7.91 -2.86
CA ALA A 105 -3.81 8.33 -1.45
C ALA A 105 -4.20 7.18 -0.49
N PRO A 106 -3.59 7.12 0.68
CA PRO A 106 -2.68 8.09 1.31
C PRO A 106 -1.20 7.96 0.93
N GLY A 107 -0.79 7.03 0.03
CA GLY A 107 0.57 6.93 -0.47
C GLY A 107 1.34 5.65 -0.12
N GLY A 108 0.71 4.68 0.56
CA GLY A 108 1.37 3.43 0.94
C GLY A 108 1.85 2.62 -0.26
N LYS A 109 1.04 2.49 -1.32
CA LYS A 109 1.43 1.84 -2.57
C LYS A 109 2.39 2.71 -3.37
N SER A 110 2.13 4.02 -3.46
CA SER A 110 3.02 4.97 -4.15
C SER A 110 4.44 4.96 -3.58
N THR A 111 4.61 4.97 -2.26
CA THR A 111 5.94 4.91 -1.62
C THR A 111 6.63 3.56 -1.88
N LEU A 112 5.89 2.45 -1.99
CA LEU A 112 6.43 1.15 -2.37
C LEU A 112 6.88 1.15 -3.83
N ILE A 113 6.05 1.66 -4.75
CA ILE A 113 6.39 1.75 -6.18
C ILE A 113 7.62 2.65 -6.35
N SER A 114 7.66 3.81 -5.69
CA SER A 114 8.80 4.73 -5.81
C SER A 114 10.11 4.15 -5.27
N GLN A 115 10.05 3.28 -4.27
CA GLN A 115 11.21 2.55 -3.76
C GLN A 115 11.67 1.45 -4.73
N TYR A 116 10.73 0.80 -5.42
CA TYR A 116 11.01 -0.21 -6.42
C TYR A 116 11.68 0.38 -7.67
N LEU A 117 11.22 1.56 -8.11
CA LEU A 117 11.74 2.23 -9.30
C LEU A 117 13.19 2.74 -9.06
N LYS A 118 14.04 2.63 -10.08
CA LYS A 118 15.42 3.15 -10.04
C LYS A 118 15.46 4.56 -10.62
N ALA A 119 16.64 5.18 -10.61
CA ALA A 119 16.87 6.58 -10.96
C ALA A 119 16.29 7.01 -12.33
N ASP A 120 16.21 6.08 -13.28
CA ASP A 120 15.65 6.34 -14.62
C ASP A 120 14.15 6.06 -14.72
N GLY A 121 13.53 5.59 -13.65
CA GLY A 121 12.08 5.37 -13.57
C GLY A 121 11.34 6.62 -13.07
N MET A 122 10.04 6.70 -13.34
CA MET A 122 9.19 7.80 -12.88
C MET A 122 7.86 7.27 -12.34
N LEU A 123 7.41 7.82 -11.23
CA LEU A 123 6.08 7.57 -10.68
C LEU A 123 5.21 8.81 -10.82
N VAL A 124 4.03 8.65 -11.40
CA VAL A 124 2.95 9.62 -11.31
C VAL A 124 1.91 9.09 -10.34
N SER A 125 1.74 9.75 -9.19
CA SER A 125 0.77 9.39 -8.15
C SER A 125 -0.42 10.33 -8.22
N ASN A 126 -1.59 9.80 -8.58
CA ASN A 126 -2.80 10.59 -8.74
C ASN A 126 -3.82 10.33 -7.63
N GLU A 127 -4.50 11.38 -7.22
CA GLU A 127 -5.64 11.30 -6.32
C GLU A 127 -6.68 12.36 -6.70
N ILE A 128 -7.93 11.92 -6.93
CA ILE A 128 -9.02 12.81 -7.36
C ILE A 128 -9.51 13.74 -6.23
N ILE A 129 -9.46 13.28 -4.97
CA ILE A 129 -9.91 14.03 -3.82
C ILE A 129 -8.78 14.94 -3.34
N ARG A 130 -8.95 16.25 -3.51
CA ARG A 130 -7.92 17.25 -3.25
C ARG A 130 -7.30 17.16 -1.85
N ASN A 131 -8.10 17.00 -0.80
CA ASN A 131 -7.59 16.90 0.57
C ASN A 131 -6.74 15.62 0.76
N ARG A 132 -7.09 14.53 0.10
CA ARG A 132 -6.29 13.29 0.11
C ARG A 132 -5.02 13.43 -0.72
N ALA A 133 -5.05 14.20 -1.81
CA ALA A 133 -3.86 14.50 -2.60
C ALA A 133 -2.80 15.29 -1.81
N TYR A 134 -3.20 16.17 -0.89
CA TYR A 134 -2.26 16.83 0.02
C TYR A 134 -1.59 15.83 0.98
N ILE A 135 -2.36 14.88 1.55
CA ILE A 135 -1.81 13.83 2.42
C ILE A 135 -0.84 12.93 1.64
N LEU A 136 -1.21 12.59 0.40
CA LEU A 136 -0.35 11.83 -0.51
C LEU A 136 1.00 12.56 -0.76
N ALA A 137 0.92 13.84 -1.11
CA ALA A 137 2.11 14.66 -1.36
C ALA A 137 3.01 14.75 -0.11
N GLU A 138 2.43 14.96 1.07
CA GLU A 138 3.15 15.00 2.33
C GLU A 138 3.89 13.68 2.62
N ASN A 139 3.22 12.54 2.41
CA ASN A 139 3.83 11.23 2.63
C ASN A 139 4.95 10.93 1.63
N LEU A 140 4.79 11.32 0.37
CA LEU A 140 5.83 11.15 -0.66
C LEU A 140 7.04 12.07 -0.44
N ILE A 141 6.81 13.31 0.03
CA ILE A 141 7.88 14.23 0.43
C ILE A 141 8.69 13.63 1.59
N LYS A 142 8.01 13.09 2.63
CA LYS A 142 8.67 12.41 3.75
C LYS A 142 9.49 11.20 3.27
N TRP A 143 8.99 10.47 2.28
CA TRP A 143 9.67 9.31 1.72
C TRP A 143 10.94 9.67 0.95
N GLY A 144 11.00 10.87 0.37
CA GLY A 144 12.22 11.48 -0.15
C GLY A 144 12.70 10.92 -1.49
N ASN A 145 11.80 10.44 -2.37
CA ASN A 145 12.14 10.12 -3.76
C ASN A 145 11.86 11.31 -4.67
N ASP A 146 12.80 11.66 -5.51
CA ASP A 146 12.78 12.82 -6.42
C ASP A 146 12.16 12.53 -7.79
N THR A 147 11.96 11.25 -8.13
CA THR A 147 11.35 10.81 -9.40
C THR A 147 9.84 10.60 -9.30
N VAL A 148 9.17 11.36 -8.41
CA VAL A 148 7.72 11.24 -8.16
C VAL A 148 7.01 12.55 -8.47
N VAL A 149 5.93 12.44 -9.24
CA VAL A 149 5.00 13.56 -9.53
C VAL A 149 3.66 13.26 -8.86
N VAL A 150 3.16 14.19 -8.05
CA VAL A 150 1.80 14.11 -7.49
C VAL A 150 0.85 14.91 -8.35
N SER A 151 -0.28 14.31 -8.72
CA SER A 151 -1.33 14.96 -9.50
C SER A 151 -2.70 14.87 -8.84
N ASN A 152 -3.56 15.84 -9.13
CA ASN A 152 -4.94 15.85 -8.66
C ASN A 152 -5.87 16.01 -9.87
N ASN A 153 -6.10 14.89 -10.57
CA ASN A 153 -6.84 14.83 -11.83
C ASN A 153 -7.90 13.74 -11.78
N GLU A 154 -8.91 13.85 -12.65
CA GLU A 154 -9.83 12.75 -12.90
C GLU A 154 -9.16 11.66 -13.74
N PRO A 155 -9.50 10.37 -13.57
CA PRO A 155 -8.92 9.28 -14.36
C PRO A 155 -9.02 9.50 -15.88
N LYS A 156 -10.11 10.13 -16.36
CA LYS A 156 -10.31 10.45 -17.78
C LYS A 156 -9.26 11.41 -18.36
N ASP A 157 -8.64 12.25 -17.52
CA ASP A 157 -7.66 13.23 -18.00
C ASP A 157 -6.38 12.54 -18.51
N PHE A 158 -6.07 11.34 -18.01
CA PHE A 158 -4.94 10.54 -18.46
C PHE A 158 -5.12 9.94 -19.87
N GLN A 159 -6.34 9.95 -20.42
CA GLN A 159 -6.58 9.60 -21.83
C GLN A 159 -5.83 10.52 -22.81
N ARG A 160 -5.38 11.70 -22.34
CA ARG A 160 -4.57 12.63 -23.12
C ARG A 160 -3.10 12.21 -23.23
N LEU A 161 -2.69 11.16 -22.55
CA LEU A 161 -1.35 10.60 -22.51
C LEU A 161 -1.35 9.14 -23.02
N PRO A 162 -1.74 8.88 -24.27
CA PRO A 162 -1.80 7.52 -24.80
C PRO A 162 -0.41 6.90 -24.83
N SER A 163 -0.28 5.66 -24.34
CA SER A 163 0.99 4.89 -24.32
C SER A 163 2.14 5.58 -23.60
N PHE A 164 1.85 6.50 -22.67
CA PHE A 164 2.88 7.19 -21.88
C PHE A 164 3.36 6.36 -20.70
N PHE A 165 2.48 5.57 -20.09
CA PHE A 165 2.80 4.75 -18.93
C PHE A 165 3.09 3.31 -19.36
N ASP A 166 4.16 2.74 -18.80
CA ASP A 166 4.52 1.33 -18.97
C ASP A 166 3.65 0.43 -18.10
N ALA A 167 3.22 0.94 -16.94
CA ALA A 167 2.30 0.24 -16.03
C ALA A 167 1.32 1.21 -15.35
N VAL A 168 0.11 0.72 -15.09
CA VAL A 168 -0.91 1.45 -14.33
C VAL A 168 -1.34 0.59 -13.14
N VAL A 169 -1.17 1.13 -11.94
CA VAL A 169 -1.62 0.52 -10.69
C VAL A 169 -2.93 1.19 -10.28
N VAL A 170 -3.95 0.38 -9.99
CA VAL A 170 -5.28 0.87 -9.62
C VAL A 170 -5.75 0.17 -8.35
N ASP A 171 -5.77 0.91 -7.24
CA ASP A 171 -6.43 0.52 -5.99
C ASP A 171 -7.69 1.37 -5.84
N ALA A 172 -8.69 1.05 -6.64
CA ALA A 172 -9.92 1.83 -6.73
C ALA A 172 -10.79 1.73 -5.46
N PRO A 173 -11.57 2.77 -5.14
CA PRO A 173 -12.58 2.69 -4.09
C PRO A 173 -13.50 1.47 -4.28
N CYS A 174 -13.72 0.74 -3.19
CA CYS A 174 -14.55 -0.47 -3.17
C CYS A 174 -15.57 -0.43 -2.03
N SER A 175 -16.35 -1.49 -1.86
CA SER A 175 -17.37 -1.64 -0.79
C SER A 175 -16.80 -1.66 0.63
N GLY A 176 -15.49 -1.89 0.80
CA GLY A 176 -14.85 -1.90 2.11
C GLY A 176 -15.13 -3.15 2.94
N GLU A 177 -15.43 -4.29 2.32
CA GLU A 177 -15.73 -5.54 3.04
C GLU A 177 -14.62 -5.99 4.01
N GLY A 178 -13.37 -5.59 3.82
CA GLY A 178 -12.28 -5.83 4.76
C GLY A 178 -12.35 -5.00 6.05
N MET A 179 -13.29 -4.06 6.16
CA MET A 179 -13.40 -3.14 7.31
C MET A 179 -14.15 -3.74 8.51
N PHE A 180 -14.76 -4.91 8.40
CA PHE A 180 -15.52 -5.57 9.49
C PHE A 180 -14.74 -5.74 10.81
N ARG A 181 -13.41 -5.70 10.75
CA ARG A 181 -12.54 -5.80 11.94
C ARG A 181 -12.30 -4.45 12.63
N LYS A 182 -12.78 -3.35 12.06
CA LYS A 182 -12.52 -1.98 12.54
C LYS A 182 -13.77 -1.31 13.11
N ASP A 183 -14.93 -1.91 12.91
CA ASP A 183 -16.25 -1.38 13.36
C ASP A 183 -16.74 -2.02 14.66
#